data_87fb78e8c2d538304ef60e92792c1d45
#
_entry.id   87fb78e8c2d538304ef60e92792c1d45
#
_cell.length_a   1.000
_cell.length_b   1.000
_cell.length_c   1.000
_cell.angle_alpha   90.00
_cell.angle_beta   90.00
_cell.angle_gamma   90.00
#
_symmetry.space_group_name_H-M   'P 1'
#
loop_
_entity.id
_entity.type
_entity.pdbx_description
1 polymer ?
#
loop_
_entity_poly.entity_id
_entity_poly.type
_entity_poly.pdbx_seq_one_letter_code
_entity_poly.pdbx_strand_id
1 'polypeptide(L)'
;MNILYSEQSQRTRSAELLVVVFVILLVGAMVFTTYRSIAQGHILLSEYFIEIMALIVIVKQAVSRYTYILTDSEFIIKEKSFFRKRTFSVKYDDIDGIYAYNRDFLTNLRYRYKYRKCSTSDDRPIWFMVYSITKGKKVQYGRVMLKAEDAFYETLEQFVPNRVRVPEADVIFYATVRA
;
A
#
# COMPACT_ATOMS: atom_id res chain seq x y z
N MET A 1 -7.90 -2.79 24.34
CA MET A 1 -7.23 -3.09 23.04
C MET A 1 -5.74 -3.07 23.30
N ASN A 2 -5.16 -4.24 23.54
CA ASN A 2 -3.72 -4.36 23.76
C ASN A 2 -3.01 -4.46 22.41
N ILE A 3 -1.90 -3.74 22.25
CA ILE A 3 -1.05 -3.85 21.09
C ILE A 3 -0.05 -4.97 21.36
N LEU A 4 -0.07 -6.01 20.54
CA LEU A 4 0.82 -7.15 20.66
C LEU A 4 2.07 -7.00 19.80
N TYR A 5 1.90 -6.39 18.62
CA TYR A 5 2.99 -6.10 17.70
C TYR A 5 2.71 -4.79 16.97
N SER A 6 3.76 -4.00 16.74
CA SER A 6 3.63 -2.76 15.98
C SER A 6 4.92 -2.53 15.17
N GLU A 7 4.74 -2.37 13.87
CA GLU A 7 5.83 -2.17 12.92
C GLU A 7 5.53 -0.99 12.01
N GLN A 8 6.53 -0.20 11.68
CA GLN A 8 6.44 0.89 10.72
C GLN A 8 7.10 0.51 9.40
N SER A 9 6.49 0.90 8.27
CA SER A 9 7.09 0.72 6.94
C SER A 9 8.49 1.31 6.90
N GLN A 10 9.45 0.52 6.44
CA GLN A 10 10.84 0.96 6.28
C GLN A 10 10.99 1.85 5.05
N ARG A 11 12.08 2.61 5.04
CA ARG A 11 12.49 3.41 3.89
C ARG A 11 13.95 3.11 3.59
N THR A 12 14.21 2.76 2.37
CA THR A 12 15.58 2.58 1.90
C THR A 12 16.21 3.92 1.54
N ARG A 13 17.47 4.11 1.90
CA ARG A 13 18.22 5.32 1.56
C ARG A 13 18.28 5.56 0.04
N SER A 14 18.39 4.50 -0.75
CA SER A 14 18.37 4.57 -2.21
C SER A 14 17.06 5.14 -2.75
N ALA A 15 15.91 4.72 -2.23
CA ALA A 15 14.61 5.25 -2.62
C ALA A 15 14.41 6.71 -2.19
N GLU A 16 14.90 7.09 -1.01
CA GLU A 16 14.87 8.49 -0.56
C GLU A 16 15.73 9.37 -1.46
N LEU A 17 16.94 8.93 -1.80
CA LEU A 17 17.85 9.65 -2.69
C LEU A 17 17.23 9.82 -4.08
N LEU A 18 16.61 8.76 -4.62
CA LEU A 18 15.93 8.82 -5.90
C LEU A 18 14.78 9.85 -5.90
N VAL A 19 14.00 9.93 -4.83
CA VAL A 19 12.95 10.95 -4.66
C VAL A 19 13.56 12.35 -4.67
N VAL A 20 14.67 12.58 -3.94
CA VAL A 20 15.36 13.88 -3.91
C VAL A 20 15.85 14.26 -5.32
N VAL A 21 16.46 13.33 -6.06
CA VAL A 21 16.90 13.56 -7.44
C VAL A 21 15.72 13.94 -8.33
N PHE A 22 14.59 13.23 -8.25
CA PHE A 22 13.41 13.57 -9.05
C PHE A 22 12.82 14.95 -8.68
N VAL A 23 12.83 15.32 -7.41
CA VAL A 23 12.37 16.66 -6.99
C VAL A 23 13.29 17.73 -7.55
N ILE A 24 14.61 17.55 -7.50
CA ILE A 24 15.59 18.50 -8.08
C ILE A 24 15.37 18.64 -9.59
N LEU A 25 15.19 17.53 -10.30
CA LEU A 25 14.94 17.57 -11.75
C LEU A 25 13.63 18.30 -12.09
N LEU A 26 12.57 18.09 -11.31
CA LEU A 26 11.30 18.79 -11.50
C LEU A 26 11.41 20.29 -11.23
N VAL A 27 12.11 20.67 -10.17
CA VAL A 27 12.37 22.10 -9.88
C VAL A 27 13.20 22.72 -11.00
N GLY A 28 14.20 22.02 -11.53
CA GLY A 28 14.96 22.46 -12.69
C GLY A 28 14.09 22.63 -13.95
N ALA A 29 13.16 21.70 -14.21
CA ALA A 29 12.19 21.81 -15.30
C ALA A 29 11.30 23.04 -15.12
N MET A 30 10.76 23.29 -13.93
CA MET A 30 9.95 24.48 -13.64
C MET A 30 10.70 25.78 -13.88
N VAL A 31 11.98 25.87 -13.49
CA VAL A 31 12.84 27.03 -13.77
C VAL A 31 13.02 27.21 -15.28
N PHE A 32 13.26 26.12 -16.00
CA PHE A 32 13.41 26.16 -17.46
C PHE A 32 12.12 26.58 -18.17
N THR A 33 10.97 26.05 -17.74
CA THR A 33 9.64 26.45 -18.23
C THR A 33 9.39 27.95 -17.99
N THR A 34 9.80 28.45 -16.81
CA THR A 34 9.70 29.88 -16.47
C THR A 34 10.55 30.71 -17.43
N TYR A 35 11.81 30.33 -17.67
CA TYR A 35 12.67 31.04 -18.61
C TYR A 35 12.08 31.05 -20.02
N ARG A 36 11.57 29.91 -20.52
CA ARG A 36 10.90 29.83 -21.82
C ARG A 36 9.64 30.71 -21.89
N SER A 37 8.83 30.74 -20.84
CA SER A 37 7.63 31.59 -20.79
C SER A 37 7.97 33.08 -20.91
N ILE A 38 9.04 33.53 -20.24
CA ILE A 38 9.52 34.90 -20.34
C ILE A 38 10.05 35.19 -21.76
N ALA A 39 10.87 34.30 -22.31
CA ALA A 39 11.46 34.47 -23.65
C ALA A 39 10.42 34.52 -24.78
N GLN A 40 9.31 33.78 -24.62
CA GLN A 40 8.25 33.70 -25.63
C GLN A 40 7.13 34.73 -25.40
N GLY A 41 7.16 35.46 -24.28
CA GLY A 41 6.14 36.47 -23.96
C GLY A 41 4.75 35.90 -23.62
N HIS A 42 4.64 34.60 -23.37
CA HIS A 42 3.38 33.97 -22.95
C HIS A 42 3.60 32.87 -21.92
N ILE A 43 2.57 32.65 -21.09
CA ILE A 43 2.62 31.66 -19.98
C ILE A 43 2.30 30.27 -20.52
N LEU A 44 3.20 29.30 -20.29
CA LEU A 44 3.06 27.89 -20.66
C LEU A 44 2.25 27.12 -19.59
N LEU A 45 0.97 27.45 -19.43
CA LEU A 45 0.10 26.92 -18.37
C LEU A 45 0.04 25.37 -18.33
N SER A 46 0.02 24.74 -19.49
CA SER A 46 -0.05 23.27 -19.59
C SER A 46 1.20 22.60 -19.04
N GLU A 47 2.39 23.16 -19.28
CA GLU A 47 3.66 22.63 -18.77
C GLU A 47 3.70 22.76 -17.23
N TYR A 48 3.38 23.93 -16.69
CA TYR A 48 3.29 24.14 -15.24
C TYR A 48 2.30 23.21 -14.58
N PHE A 49 1.14 22.98 -15.19
CA PHE A 49 0.13 22.07 -14.62
C PHE A 49 0.68 20.64 -14.51
N ILE A 50 1.36 20.13 -15.54
CA ILE A 50 1.96 18.81 -15.54
C ILE A 50 3.05 18.69 -14.47
N GLU A 51 3.95 19.69 -14.39
CA GLU A 51 5.05 19.72 -13.42
C GLU A 51 4.53 19.74 -11.96
N ILE A 52 3.53 20.58 -11.67
CA ILE A 52 2.92 20.66 -10.34
C ILE A 52 2.23 19.34 -9.99
N MET A 53 1.47 18.76 -10.92
CA MET A 53 0.81 17.48 -10.69
C MET A 53 1.82 16.35 -10.44
N ALA A 54 2.91 16.30 -11.20
CA ALA A 54 3.99 15.36 -10.98
C ALA A 54 4.63 15.54 -9.61
N LEU A 55 4.91 16.77 -9.20
CA LEU A 55 5.47 17.08 -7.89
C LEU A 55 4.54 16.62 -6.75
N ILE A 56 3.24 16.91 -6.85
CA ILE A 56 2.24 16.46 -5.86
C ILE A 56 2.23 14.93 -5.74
N VAL A 57 2.27 14.21 -6.85
CA VAL A 57 2.26 12.74 -6.86
C VAL A 57 3.52 12.18 -6.20
N ILE A 58 4.70 12.70 -6.54
CA ILE A 58 5.98 12.27 -5.98
C ILE A 58 6.03 12.53 -4.47
N VAL A 59 5.71 13.75 -4.04
CA VAL A 59 5.70 14.12 -2.62
C VAL A 59 4.70 13.25 -1.84
N LYS A 60 3.49 13.04 -2.38
CA LYS A 60 2.49 12.20 -1.75
C LYS A 60 2.99 10.76 -1.56
N GLN A 61 3.63 10.18 -2.56
CA GLN A 61 4.17 8.82 -2.47
C GLN A 61 5.36 8.74 -1.49
N ALA A 62 6.25 9.73 -1.53
CA ALA A 62 7.42 9.78 -0.69
C ALA A 62 7.09 9.97 0.80
N VAL A 63 6.05 10.76 1.12
CA VAL A 63 5.71 11.10 2.52
C VAL A 63 4.80 10.06 3.18
N SER A 64 4.12 9.20 2.42
CA SER A 64 3.20 8.22 2.98
C SER A 64 3.92 7.17 3.83
N ARG A 65 3.52 7.06 5.10
CA ARG A 65 4.02 6.06 6.07
C ARG A 65 2.88 5.14 6.47
N TYR A 66 3.19 3.87 6.60
CA TYR A 66 2.25 2.84 7.03
C TYR A 66 2.76 2.23 8.33
N THR A 67 1.86 2.05 9.29
CA THR A 67 2.13 1.35 10.54
C THR A 67 1.19 0.16 10.61
N TYR A 68 1.75 -1.03 10.73
CA TYR A 68 1.03 -2.28 10.90
C TYR A 68 0.96 -2.60 12.37
N ILE A 69 -0.23 -2.87 12.88
CA ILE A 69 -0.48 -3.11 14.30
C ILE A 69 -1.31 -4.38 14.42
N LEU A 70 -0.83 -5.33 15.19
CA LEU A 70 -1.59 -6.50 15.62
C LEU A 70 -2.11 -6.25 17.03
N THR A 71 -3.39 -6.46 17.22
CA THR A 71 -4.07 -6.35 18.52
C THR A 71 -4.65 -7.71 18.91
N ASP A 72 -5.31 -7.78 20.05
CA ASP A 72 -5.95 -9.02 20.52
C ASP A 72 -7.07 -9.52 19.58
N SER A 73 -7.67 -8.66 18.75
CA SER A 73 -8.90 -8.98 18.00
C SER A 73 -8.83 -8.65 16.51
N GLU A 74 -7.95 -7.79 16.10
CA GLU A 74 -7.91 -7.29 14.70
C GLU A 74 -6.50 -6.84 14.26
N PHE A 75 -6.30 -6.89 12.98
CA PHE A 75 -5.17 -6.29 12.31
C PHE A 75 -5.51 -4.87 11.86
N ILE A 76 -4.67 -3.90 12.21
CA ILE A 76 -4.87 -2.48 11.92
C ILE A 76 -3.72 -1.94 11.09
N ILE A 77 -4.03 -1.22 10.02
CA ILE A 77 -3.07 -0.44 9.25
C ILE A 77 -3.37 1.04 9.41
N LYS A 78 -2.44 1.77 10.02
CA LYS A 78 -2.51 3.24 10.09
C LYS A 78 -1.68 3.83 8.96
N GLU A 79 -2.34 4.59 8.10
CA GLU A 79 -1.71 5.36 7.04
C GLU A 79 -1.58 6.82 7.49
N LYS A 80 -0.36 7.34 7.50
CA LYS A 80 -0.07 8.76 7.71
C LYS A 80 0.51 9.31 6.42
N SER A 81 -0.26 10.14 5.74
CA SER A 81 0.15 10.90 4.56
C SER A 81 0.17 12.39 4.88
N PHE A 82 0.72 13.22 3.98
CA PHE A 82 0.84 14.67 4.20
C PHE A 82 -0.49 15.33 4.56
N PHE A 83 -1.59 14.96 3.87
CA PHE A 83 -2.90 15.60 4.05
C PHE A 83 -3.92 14.75 4.82
N ARG A 84 -3.65 13.47 5.08
CA ARG A 84 -4.65 12.55 5.64
C ARG A 84 -4.03 11.49 6.54
N LYS A 85 -4.75 11.21 7.63
CA LYS A 85 -4.57 10.01 8.44
C LYS A 85 -5.75 9.08 8.14
N ARG A 86 -5.48 7.84 7.81
CA ARG A 86 -6.50 6.81 7.57
C ARG A 86 -6.17 5.58 8.39
N THR A 87 -7.19 4.96 8.94
CA THR A 87 -7.09 3.67 9.60
C THR A 87 -7.88 2.66 8.79
N PHE A 88 -7.28 1.52 8.58
CA PHE A 88 -7.91 0.36 7.96
C PHE A 88 -7.77 -0.79 8.95
N SER A 89 -8.86 -1.50 9.26
CA SER A 89 -8.82 -2.65 10.15
C SER A 89 -9.54 -3.84 9.55
N VAL A 90 -9.07 -5.03 9.89
CA VAL A 90 -9.67 -6.32 9.51
C VAL A 90 -9.60 -7.23 10.72
N LYS A 91 -10.72 -7.87 11.07
CA LYS A 91 -10.76 -8.90 12.11
C LYS A 91 -10.02 -10.15 11.62
N TYR A 92 -9.40 -10.87 12.52
CA TYR A 92 -8.68 -12.10 12.18
C TYR A 92 -9.60 -13.15 11.53
N ASP A 93 -10.84 -13.23 11.99
CA ASP A 93 -11.84 -14.13 11.41
C ASP A 93 -12.16 -13.81 9.94
N ASP A 94 -12.05 -12.55 9.54
CA ASP A 94 -12.34 -12.11 8.18
C ASP A 94 -11.15 -12.30 7.23
N ILE A 95 -9.95 -12.67 7.73
CA ILE A 95 -8.77 -12.92 6.91
C ILE A 95 -8.87 -14.30 6.29
N ASP A 96 -8.91 -14.36 4.97
CA ASP A 96 -8.94 -15.62 4.20
C ASP A 96 -7.54 -16.19 4.01
N GLY A 97 -6.52 -15.33 3.86
CA GLY A 97 -5.13 -15.73 3.83
C GLY A 97 -4.18 -14.66 3.31
N ILE A 98 -2.89 -14.98 3.40
CA ILE A 98 -1.79 -14.12 2.95
C ILE A 98 -0.86 -14.94 2.05
N TYR A 99 -0.58 -14.41 0.86
CA TYR A 99 0.28 -15.04 -0.14
C TYR A 99 1.28 -14.06 -0.74
N ALA A 100 2.39 -14.58 -1.26
CA ALA A 100 3.38 -13.78 -1.95
C ALA A 100 2.85 -13.24 -3.27
N TYR A 101 3.19 -12.00 -3.60
CA TYR A 101 2.86 -11.44 -4.91
C TYR A 101 3.53 -12.27 -6.01
N ASN A 102 2.71 -12.90 -6.83
CA ASN A 102 3.14 -13.52 -8.06
C ASN A 102 2.43 -12.85 -9.24
N ARG A 103 3.23 -12.39 -10.23
CA ARG A 103 2.72 -11.66 -11.39
C ARG A 103 1.96 -12.55 -12.37
N ASP A 104 2.23 -13.86 -12.34
CA ASP A 104 1.80 -14.81 -13.36
C ASP A 104 0.47 -15.50 -13.05
N PHE A 105 -0.10 -15.27 -11.87
CA PHE A 105 -1.37 -15.87 -11.49
C PHE A 105 -2.56 -14.96 -11.79
N LEU A 106 -3.42 -15.43 -12.72
CA LEU A 106 -4.74 -14.86 -12.98
C LEU A 106 -5.71 -15.36 -11.89
N THR A 107 -5.97 -14.55 -10.91
CA THR A 107 -6.94 -14.86 -9.86
C THR A 107 -8.36 -14.87 -10.42
N ASN A 108 -9.10 -15.97 -10.23
CA ASN A 108 -10.52 -16.08 -10.55
C ASN A 108 -11.42 -15.30 -9.56
N LEU A 109 -10.89 -14.84 -8.44
CA LEU A 109 -11.63 -14.03 -7.47
C LEU A 109 -11.77 -12.58 -7.93
N ARG A 110 -13.02 -12.11 -7.97
CA ARG A 110 -13.32 -10.69 -8.22
C ARG A 110 -13.22 -9.91 -6.92
N TYR A 111 -12.10 -9.20 -6.74
CA TYR A 111 -11.94 -8.31 -5.60
C TYR A 111 -12.70 -7.00 -5.83
N ARG A 112 -13.65 -6.71 -4.94
CA ARG A 112 -14.37 -5.43 -4.93
C ARG A 112 -13.52 -4.30 -4.39
N TYR A 113 -12.67 -4.61 -3.40
CA TYR A 113 -11.78 -3.65 -2.75
C TYR A 113 -10.33 -4.03 -2.99
N LYS A 114 -9.56 -3.11 -3.55
CA LYS A 114 -8.12 -3.30 -3.79
C LYS A 114 -7.38 -2.14 -3.14
N TYR A 115 -6.65 -2.41 -2.08
CA TYR A 115 -5.90 -1.40 -1.34
C TYR A 115 -4.42 -1.65 -1.45
N ARG A 116 -3.67 -0.58 -1.75
CA ARG A 116 -2.21 -0.57 -1.58
C ARG A 116 -1.92 0.12 -0.25
N LYS A 117 -1.42 -0.63 0.73
CA LYS A 117 -1.11 -0.16 2.08
C LYS A 117 0.36 -0.41 2.43
N CYS A 118 1.23 -0.16 1.46
CA CYS A 118 2.67 -0.28 1.61
C CYS A 118 3.38 0.91 0.98
N SER A 119 4.55 1.29 1.53
CA SER A 119 5.40 2.33 0.95
C SER A 119 6.04 1.84 -0.35
N THR A 120 6.18 2.75 -1.32
CA THR A 120 6.98 2.49 -2.52
C THR A 120 8.48 2.46 -2.22
N SER A 121 8.89 3.15 -1.17
CA SER A 121 10.30 3.26 -0.74
C SER A 121 10.74 2.14 0.20
N ASP A 122 9.91 1.11 0.36
CA ASP A 122 10.17 -0.08 1.16
C ASP A 122 10.55 -1.22 0.21
N ASP A 123 11.75 -1.79 0.36
CA ASP A 123 12.28 -2.82 -0.55
C ASP A 123 11.87 -4.24 -0.16
N ARG A 124 11.14 -4.40 0.96
CA ARG A 124 10.69 -5.71 1.41
C ARG A 124 9.73 -6.34 0.39
N PRO A 125 9.64 -7.68 0.37
CA PRO A 125 8.75 -8.40 -0.54
C PRO A 125 7.29 -7.99 -0.32
N ILE A 126 6.55 -7.97 -1.43
CA ILE A 126 5.13 -7.62 -1.41
C ILE A 126 4.33 -8.88 -1.11
N TRP A 127 3.43 -8.77 -0.14
CA TRP A 127 2.46 -9.80 0.20
C TRP A 127 1.04 -9.27 0.01
N PHE A 128 0.16 -10.15 -0.40
CA PHE A 128 -1.26 -9.87 -0.51
C PHE A 128 -2.02 -10.54 0.63
N MET A 129 -2.76 -9.77 1.38
CA MET A 129 -3.76 -10.25 2.30
C MET A 129 -5.13 -10.20 1.64
N VAL A 130 -5.82 -11.33 1.58
CA VAL A 130 -7.21 -11.44 1.15
C VAL A 130 -8.10 -11.51 2.38
N TYR A 131 -9.19 -10.80 2.31
CA TYR A 131 -10.19 -10.78 3.38
C TYR A 131 -11.60 -10.73 2.80
N SER A 132 -12.55 -11.29 3.52
CA SER A 132 -13.96 -11.31 3.17
C SER A 132 -14.79 -10.45 4.13
N ILE A 133 -15.75 -9.72 3.58
CA ILE A 133 -16.72 -8.95 4.35
C ILE A 133 -18.12 -9.42 3.98
N THR A 134 -18.88 -9.92 4.96
CA THR A 134 -20.26 -10.28 4.73
C THR A 134 -21.15 -9.04 4.88
N LYS A 135 -21.82 -8.66 3.78
CA LYS A 135 -22.84 -7.59 3.74
C LYS A 135 -24.21 -8.18 3.40
N GLY A 136 -25.03 -8.40 4.41
CA GLY A 136 -26.32 -9.08 4.26
C GLY A 136 -26.11 -10.53 3.82
N LYS A 137 -26.66 -10.90 2.67
CA LYS A 137 -26.55 -12.27 2.09
C LYS A 137 -25.36 -12.40 1.10
N LYS A 138 -24.52 -11.38 0.93
CA LYS A 138 -23.43 -11.40 -0.07
C LYS A 138 -22.08 -11.25 0.59
N VAL A 139 -21.17 -12.16 0.26
CA VAL A 139 -19.77 -12.07 0.61
C VAL A 139 -19.04 -11.21 -0.42
N GLN A 140 -18.24 -10.27 0.06
CA GLN A 140 -17.44 -9.37 -0.77
C GLN A 140 -15.97 -9.52 -0.39
N TYR A 141 -15.14 -9.75 -1.39
CA TYR A 141 -13.72 -9.93 -1.21
C TYR A 141 -12.95 -8.63 -1.36
N GLY A 142 -11.99 -8.44 -0.47
CA GLY A 142 -11.02 -7.38 -0.55
C GLY A 142 -9.59 -7.92 -0.59
N ARG A 143 -8.68 -7.14 -1.18
CA ARG A 143 -7.26 -7.45 -1.23
C ARG A 143 -6.46 -6.25 -0.76
N VAL A 144 -5.53 -6.48 0.16
CA VAL A 144 -4.60 -5.48 0.66
C VAL A 144 -3.18 -5.90 0.35
N MET A 145 -2.43 -4.98 -0.26
CA MET A 145 -1.00 -5.12 -0.50
C MET A 145 -0.25 -4.56 0.69
N LEU A 146 0.65 -5.34 1.27
CA LEU A 146 1.44 -4.97 2.44
C LEU A 146 2.90 -5.43 2.30
N LYS A 147 3.79 -4.79 3.07
CA LYS A 147 5.21 -5.13 3.18
C LYS A 147 5.58 -5.04 4.65
N ALA A 148 5.84 -6.16 5.28
CA ALA A 148 6.16 -6.26 6.69
C ALA A 148 7.38 -7.16 6.91
N GLU A 149 7.93 -7.16 8.11
CA GLU A 149 9.01 -8.05 8.53
C GLU A 149 8.51 -9.47 8.79
N ASP A 150 9.43 -10.41 8.81
CA ASP A 150 9.10 -11.81 9.09
C ASP A 150 8.44 -11.99 10.46
N ALA A 151 8.92 -11.28 11.47
CA ALA A 151 8.33 -11.29 12.82
C ALA A 151 6.85 -10.86 12.85
N PHE A 152 6.43 -9.96 11.95
CA PHE A 152 5.03 -9.60 11.80
C PHE A 152 4.19 -10.81 11.36
N TYR A 153 4.65 -11.54 10.33
CA TYR A 153 3.92 -12.68 9.81
C TYR A 153 3.90 -13.86 10.79
N GLU A 154 5.01 -14.09 11.50
CA GLU A 154 5.09 -15.10 12.56
C GLU A 154 4.12 -14.81 13.70
N THR A 155 4.03 -13.53 14.11
CA THR A 155 3.07 -13.12 15.14
C THR A 155 1.64 -13.26 14.62
N LEU A 156 1.38 -12.88 13.38
CA LEU A 156 0.05 -12.97 12.78
C LEU A 156 -0.42 -14.43 12.62
N GLU A 157 0.50 -15.36 12.35
CA GLU A 157 0.19 -16.77 12.21
C GLU A 157 -0.37 -17.40 13.50
N GLN A 158 -0.04 -16.84 14.66
CA GLN A 158 -0.62 -17.27 15.96
C GLN A 158 -2.12 -17.01 16.02
N PHE A 159 -2.63 -15.98 15.32
CA PHE A 159 -4.04 -15.60 15.28
C PHE A 159 -4.80 -16.17 14.09
N VAL A 160 -4.08 -16.43 12.99
CA VAL A 160 -4.63 -16.93 11.73
C VAL A 160 -3.82 -18.15 11.26
N PRO A 161 -3.89 -19.28 12.00
CA PRO A 161 -3.05 -20.44 11.74
C PRO A 161 -3.35 -21.02 10.34
N ASN A 162 -2.29 -21.50 9.68
CA ASN A 162 -2.33 -22.11 8.34
C ASN A 162 -2.89 -21.21 7.21
N ARG A 163 -2.89 -19.89 7.40
CA ARG A 163 -3.35 -18.91 6.38
C ARG A 163 -2.31 -17.84 6.08
N VAL A 164 -1.17 -17.87 6.74
CA VAL A 164 -0.09 -16.91 6.53
C VAL A 164 0.99 -17.55 5.67
N ARG A 165 1.42 -16.84 4.62
CA ARG A 165 2.46 -17.32 3.67
C ARG A 165 2.11 -18.64 2.99
N VAL A 166 0.85 -18.80 2.63
CA VAL A 166 0.35 -19.98 1.91
C VAL A 166 0.30 -19.72 0.39
N PRO A 167 0.21 -20.77 -0.43
CA PRO A 167 -0.02 -20.63 -1.85
C PRO A 167 -1.32 -19.87 -2.16
N GLU A 168 -1.34 -19.09 -3.25
CA GLU A 168 -2.53 -18.34 -3.66
C GLU A 168 -3.77 -19.23 -3.86
N ALA A 169 -3.56 -20.44 -4.37
CA ALA A 169 -4.63 -21.43 -4.58
C ALA A 169 -5.36 -21.77 -3.27
N ASP A 170 -4.63 -21.92 -2.18
CA ASP A 170 -5.20 -22.23 -0.87
C ASP A 170 -6.01 -21.05 -0.34
N VAL A 171 -5.53 -19.82 -0.54
CA VAL A 171 -6.28 -18.61 -0.14
C VAL A 171 -7.59 -18.50 -0.92
N ILE A 172 -7.56 -18.80 -2.23
CA ILE A 172 -8.77 -18.82 -3.06
C ILE A 172 -9.74 -19.90 -2.58
N PHE A 173 -9.23 -21.06 -2.24
CA PHE A 173 -10.03 -22.17 -1.70
C PHE A 173 -10.72 -21.76 -0.39
N TYR A 174 -9.97 -21.23 0.59
CA TYR A 174 -10.53 -20.73 1.86
C TYR A 174 -11.59 -19.65 1.66
N ALA A 175 -11.33 -18.68 0.76
CA ALA A 175 -12.27 -17.63 0.45
C ALA A 175 -13.58 -18.19 -0.17
N THR A 176 -13.48 -19.22 -1.02
CA THR A 176 -14.64 -19.80 -1.72
C THR A 176 -15.49 -20.69 -0.81
N VAL A 177 -14.86 -21.41 0.12
CA VAL A 177 -15.58 -22.27 1.08
C VAL A 177 -16.41 -21.44 2.07
N ARG A 178 -16.03 -20.20 2.32
CA ARG A 178 -16.77 -19.27 3.21
C ARG A 178 -17.95 -18.57 2.53
N ALA A 179 -18.06 -18.61 1.21
CA ALA A 179 -19.11 -17.93 0.43
C ALA A 179 -20.40 -18.74 0.38
#